data_c489e5cbab76b2fac1dfc24c64a045a8
#
_entry.id   c489e5cbab76b2fac1dfc24c64a045a8
#
_cell.length_a   1.000
_cell.length_b   1.000
_cell.length_c   1.000
_cell.angle_alpha   90.00
_cell.angle_beta   90.00
_cell.angle_gamma   90.00
#
_symmetry.space_group_name_H-M   'P 1'
#
loop_
_entity.id
_entity.type
_entity.pdbx_description
1 polymer ?
#
loop_
_entity_poly.entity_id
_entity_poly.type
_entity_poly.pdbx_seq_one_letter_code
_entity_poly.pdbx_strand_id
1 'polypeptide(L)'
;MPIAIHQVLATLGYGDAIGHEALGIQRVLRTAGYDSEIFVETADPRLEKCTLDYRELPSASSRDSILIHHFSIGSHASRIAYALPDRMVLVYHNITPPEYFVDVHPLLVQLCYLGRRELGLYRERCDLALGDSEFNRQELEHLGFPETGVLPVVPDFSHLSGPPNYMHAGNFDDDAVNLLFVGRTIPNKRLEDVIRWFYAYKRWFNPRSRLLFVGAQSGFERYMALLNQLVSEIGATDVHFLGHVTNEELVAYYEIADVFLCASEHEGFCVPIVEAFHMGVPVIAFAATAVPATMNGGGVLITEKDPVHVAALIDQIVTDTSLRDRIACSQDSALERLAANDFGATLLGFVERVQRTPRRPHPPVAFDFWDQVKLADQLEEIRMYRPAAYQALPKDCAEGDELTEDAEGAHRR
;
A
#
# COMPACT_ATOMS: atom_id res chain seq x y z
N MET A 1 -15.83 -4.34 32.83
CA MET A 1 -15.88 -4.88 31.45
C MET A 1 -14.49 -4.73 30.87
N PRO A 2 -14.01 -5.61 30.01
CA PRO A 2 -12.76 -5.39 29.31
C PRO A 2 -12.84 -4.08 28.50
N ILE A 3 -11.71 -3.40 28.34
CA ILE A 3 -11.64 -2.21 27.49
C ILE A 3 -11.88 -2.66 26.05
N ALA A 4 -12.78 -1.97 25.35
CA ALA A 4 -13.04 -2.24 23.95
C ALA A 4 -11.97 -1.54 23.08
N ILE A 5 -11.38 -2.30 22.15
CA ILE A 5 -10.43 -1.80 21.14
C ILE A 5 -10.90 -2.33 19.80
N HIS A 6 -11.69 -1.52 19.11
CA HIS A 6 -12.25 -1.89 17.81
C HIS A 6 -11.39 -1.38 16.67
N GLN A 7 -11.61 -1.96 15.50
CA GLN A 7 -10.92 -1.57 14.26
C GLN A 7 -11.94 -1.09 13.23
N VAL A 8 -11.55 -0.12 12.40
CA VAL A 8 -12.37 0.34 11.28
C VAL A 8 -11.51 0.55 10.04
N LEU A 9 -12.02 0.10 8.89
CA LEU A 9 -11.37 0.25 7.59
C LEU A 9 -12.42 0.32 6.46
N ALA A 10 -12.03 0.84 5.30
CA ALA A 10 -12.91 0.93 4.15
C ALA A 10 -13.27 -0.46 3.60
N THR A 11 -12.28 -1.30 3.37
CA THR A 11 -12.47 -2.63 2.77
C THR A 11 -11.57 -3.66 3.45
N LEU A 12 -12.13 -4.81 3.82
CA LEU A 12 -11.35 -5.97 4.25
C LEU A 12 -11.23 -6.95 3.08
N GLY A 13 -10.08 -6.94 2.41
CA GLY A 13 -9.76 -7.85 1.31
C GLY A 13 -9.24 -9.19 1.79
N TYR A 14 -9.54 -10.26 1.05
CA TYR A 14 -8.94 -11.56 1.29
C TYR A 14 -7.56 -11.63 0.61
N GLY A 15 -6.55 -11.99 1.39
CA GLY A 15 -5.18 -12.15 0.88
C GLY A 15 -4.44 -10.84 0.60
N ASP A 16 -4.97 -9.69 1.02
CA ASP A 16 -4.23 -8.43 0.97
C ASP A 16 -3.50 -8.14 2.30
N ALA A 17 -2.48 -7.29 2.24
CA ALA A 17 -1.62 -6.97 3.39
C ALA A 17 -2.42 -6.32 4.53
N ILE A 18 -3.34 -5.39 4.21
CA ILE A 18 -4.16 -4.66 5.19
C ILE A 18 -5.13 -5.63 5.89
N GLY A 19 -5.75 -6.52 5.10
CA GLY A 19 -6.65 -7.55 5.63
C GLY A 19 -5.94 -8.48 6.61
N HIS A 20 -4.74 -8.95 6.26
CA HIS A 20 -3.93 -9.79 7.15
C HIS A 20 -3.52 -9.05 8.43
N GLU A 21 -3.14 -7.79 8.33
CA GLU A 21 -2.76 -6.98 9.48
C GLU A 21 -3.96 -6.73 10.40
N ALA A 22 -5.11 -6.35 9.88
CA ALA A 22 -6.33 -6.14 10.69
C ALA A 22 -6.75 -7.41 11.45
N LEU A 23 -6.72 -8.57 10.80
CA LEU A 23 -6.98 -9.86 11.44
C LEU A 23 -5.90 -10.22 12.48
N GLY A 24 -4.65 -9.89 12.19
CA GLY A 24 -3.51 -10.06 13.11
C GLY A 24 -3.66 -9.22 14.37
N ILE A 25 -3.99 -7.94 14.23
CA ILE A 25 -4.29 -7.01 15.32
C ILE A 25 -5.44 -7.54 16.17
N GLN A 26 -6.55 -7.95 15.55
CA GLN A 26 -7.70 -8.50 16.29
C GLN A 26 -7.31 -9.72 17.13
N ARG A 27 -6.52 -10.63 16.56
CA ARG A 27 -6.04 -11.83 17.26
C ARG A 27 -5.18 -11.48 18.48
N VAL A 28 -4.24 -10.54 18.33
CA VAL A 28 -3.39 -10.08 19.45
C VAL A 28 -4.22 -9.43 20.55
N LEU A 29 -5.12 -8.52 20.18
CA LEU A 29 -5.98 -7.82 21.14
C LEU A 29 -6.89 -8.78 21.91
N ARG A 30 -7.56 -9.70 21.24
CA ARG A 30 -8.41 -10.72 21.87
C ARG A 30 -7.61 -11.66 22.79
N THR A 31 -6.41 -12.05 22.38
CA THR A 31 -5.51 -12.87 23.20
C THR A 31 -5.08 -12.13 24.47
N ALA A 32 -4.90 -10.81 24.39
CA ALA A 32 -4.60 -9.95 25.54
C ALA A 32 -5.82 -9.61 26.40
N GLY A 33 -7.03 -10.11 26.06
CA GLY A 33 -8.26 -9.94 26.85
C GLY A 33 -9.06 -8.68 26.52
N TYR A 34 -8.77 -7.98 25.43
CA TYR A 34 -9.57 -6.87 24.95
C TYR A 34 -10.78 -7.37 24.15
N ASP A 35 -11.88 -6.59 24.21
CA ASP A 35 -12.99 -6.76 23.28
C ASP A 35 -12.63 -6.07 21.94
N SER A 36 -12.59 -6.83 20.84
CA SER A 36 -12.12 -6.31 19.55
C SER A 36 -12.94 -6.84 18.39
N GLU A 37 -13.60 -5.92 17.70
CA GLU A 37 -14.36 -6.17 16.47
C GLU A 37 -13.79 -5.33 15.32
N ILE A 38 -14.04 -5.80 14.07
CA ILE A 38 -13.60 -5.13 12.84
C ILE A 38 -14.83 -4.62 12.11
N PHE A 39 -14.90 -3.29 11.92
CA PHE A 39 -15.98 -2.61 11.21
C PHE A 39 -15.53 -2.18 9.82
N VAL A 40 -16.34 -2.43 8.79
CA VAL A 40 -15.97 -2.20 7.38
C VAL A 40 -17.13 -1.62 6.56
N GLU A 41 -16.82 -0.89 5.49
CA GLU A 41 -17.82 -0.56 4.47
C GLU A 41 -18.09 -1.76 3.57
N THR A 42 -17.03 -2.48 3.21
CA THR A 42 -17.12 -3.68 2.38
C THR A 42 -16.14 -4.76 2.86
N ALA A 43 -16.51 -6.01 2.68
CA ALA A 43 -15.63 -7.15 2.96
C ALA A 43 -15.67 -8.14 1.79
N ASP A 44 -14.58 -8.88 1.59
CA ASP A 44 -14.61 -10.08 0.75
C ASP A 44 -15.64 -11.07 1.32
N PRO A 45 -16.49 -11.73 0.51
CA PRO A 45 -17.51 -12.65 0.99
C PRO A 45 -16.99 -13.75 1.93
N ARG A 46 -15.72 -14.13 1.80
CA ARG A 46 -15.08 -15.12 2.70
C ARG A 46 -14.81 -14.56 4.11
N LEU A 47 -14.74 -13.24 4.26
CA LEU A 47 -14.43 -12.54 5.51
C LEU A 47 -15.64 -11.83 6.15
N GLU A 48 -16.80 -11.80 5.49
CA GLU A 48 -18.01 -11.15 6.02
C GLU A 48 -18.37 -11.60 7.44
N LYS A 49 -18.15 -12.89 7.77
CA LYS A 49 -18.46 -13.44 9.10
C LYS A 49 -17.51 -12.93 10.20
N CYS A 50 -16.40 -12.33 9.83
CA CYS A 50 -15.38 -11.78 10.75
C CYS A 50 -15.50 -10.27 10.91
N THR A 51 -16.50 -9.63 10.28
CA THR A 51 -16.67 -8.18 10.23
C THR A 51 -18.07 -7.76 10.63
N LEU A 52 -18.18 -6.49 11.01
CA LEU A 52 -19.45 -5.78 11.24
C LEU A 52 -19.56 -4.60 10.26
N ASP A 53 -20.79 -4.17 10.02
CA ASP A 53 -21.03 -2.99 9.18
C ASP A 53 -20.54 -1.72 9.92
N TYR A 54 -19.81 -0.86 9.23
CA TYR A 54 -19.28 0.39 9.80
C TYR A 54 -20.38 1.31 10.36
N ARG A 55 -21.63 1.18 9.92
CA ARG A 55 -22.77 1.93 10.43
C ARG A 55 -23.19 1.52 11.83
N GLU A 56 -22.75 0.35 12.30
CA GLU A 56 -22.96 -0.12 13.67
C GLU A 56 -21.91 0.41 14.64
N LEU A 57 -20.76 0.90 14.13
CA LEU A 57 -19.65 1.41 14.94
C LEU A 57 -20.07 2.49 15.97
N PRO A 58 -20.98 3.46 15.67
CA PRO A 58 -21.40 4.42 16.67
C PRO A 58 -22.04 3.81 17.92
N SER A 59 -22.68 2.64 17.82
CA SER A 59 -23.28 1.95 18.96
C SER A 59 -22.27 1.20 19.82
N ALA A 60 -21.12 0.84 19.26
CA ALA A 60 -19.99 0.20 19.97
C ALA A 60 -18.97 1.22 20.51
N SER A 61 -19.11 2.49 20.12
CA SER A 61 -18.20 3.57 20.44
C SER A 61 -18.43 4.14 21.83
N SER A 62 -17.35 4.47 22.55
CA SER A 62 -17.43 5.14 23.84
C SER A 62 -16.19 5.99 24.12
N ARG A 63 -16.28 6.83 25.20
CA ARG A 63 -15.11 7.61 25.67
C ARG A 63 -14.00 6.73 26.26
N ASP A 64 -14.34 5.52 26.70
CA ASP A 64 -13.42 4.61 27.38
C ASP A 64 -12.81 3.58 26.42
N SER A 65 -13.25 3.55 25.15
CA SER A 65 -12.76 2.67 24.11
C SER A 65 -11.63 3.31 23.27
N ILE A 66 -10.90 2.45 22.58
CA ILE A 66 -9.89 2.84 21.58
C ILE A 66 -10.41 2.38 20.22
N LEU A 67 -10.30 3.22 19.21
CA LEU A 67 -10.59 2.90 17.82
C LEU A 67 -9.29 2.92 17.03
N ILE A 68 -8.94 1.79 16.45
CA ILE A 68 -7.84 1.67 15.49
C ILE A 68 -8.42 1.87 14.10
N HIS A 69 -8.03 2.96 13.44
CA HIS A 69 -8.48 3.29 12.11
C HIS A 69 -7.40 2.98 11.08
N HIS A 70 -7.65 1.98 10.23
CA HIS A 70 -6.80 1.64 9.10
C HIS A 70 -7.04 2.60 7.95
N PHE A 71 -6.09 3.48 7.71
CA PHE A 71 -6.22 4.55 6.74
C PHE A 71 -5.43 4.25 5.47
N SER A 72 -6.12 3.78 4.44
CA SER A 72 -5.54 3.45 3.13
C SER A 72 -6.12 4.30 1.99
N ILE A 73 -7.31 4.88 2.21
CA ILE A 73 -8.03 5.72 1.26
C ILE A 73 -9.14 6.47 1.99
N GLY A 74 -9.60 7.61 1.43
CA GLY A 74 -10.78 8.32 1.97
C GLY A 74 -12.06 7.48 1.82
N SER A 75 -12.90 7.44 2.88
CA SER A 75 -14.08 6.59 2.93
C SER A 75 -15.17 7.14 3.84
N HIS A 76 -16.39 6.59 3.75
CA HIS A 76 -17.46 6.93 4.70
C HIS A 76 -17.13 6.43 6.11
N ALA A 77 -16.50 5.25 6.22
CA ALA A 77 -16.03 4.72 7.50
C ALA A 77 -15.05 5.69 8.18
N SER A 78 -14.11 6.28 7.42
CA SER A 78 -13.21 7.32 7.90
C SER A 78 -13.98 8.51 8.49
N ARG A 79 -15.01 9.00 7.80
CA ARG A 79 -15.79 10.16 8.25
C ARG A 79 -16.57 9.88 9.51
N ILE A 80 -17.18 8.70 9.64
CA ILE A 80 -17.84 8.28 10.87
C ILE A 80 -16.81 8.17 12.00
N ALA A 81 -15.70 7.47 11.79
CA ALA A 81 -14.65 7.29 12.77
C ALA A 81 -14.12 8.62 13.33
N TYR A 82 -13.95 9.63 12.47
CA TYR A 82 -13.51 10.96 12.88
C TYR A 82 -14.42 11.58 13.94
N ALA A 83 -15.74 11.42 13.83
CA ALA A 83 -16.74 12.04 14.69
C ALA A 83 -16.94 11.30 16.03
N LEU A 84 -16.46 10.07 16.18
CA LEU A 84 -16.71 9.23 17.34
C LEU A 84 -15.91 9.67 18.59
N PRO A 85 -16.40 9.37 19.80
CA PRO A 85 -15.76 9.82 21.04
C PRO A 85 -14.56 8.99 21.48
N ASP A 86 -14.22 7.90 20.78
CA ASP A 86 -13.12 6.99 21.13
C ASP A 86 -11.76 7.68 21.14
N ARG A 87 -10.79 7.10 21.83
CA ARG A 87 -9.39 7.42 21.59
C ARG A 87 -8.99 6.87 20.22
N MET A 88 -8.29 7.66 19.42
CA MET A 88 -7.99 7.29 18.05
C MET A 88 -6.53 6.89 17.88
N VAL A 89 -6.31 5.67 17.42
CA VAL A 89 -5.05 5.19 16.84
C VAL A 89 -5.24 5.07 15.33
N LEU A 90 -4.46 5.81 14.56
CA LEU A 90 -4.44 5.70 13.10
C LEU A 90 -3.34 4.73 12.68
N VAL A 91 -3.63 3.76 11.80
CA VAL A 91 -2.64 2.96 11.08
C VAL A 91 -2.67 3.36 9.62
N TYR A 92 -1.61 3.98 9.17
CA TYR A 92 -1.49 4.56 7.83
C TYR A 92 -0.82 3.58 6.88
N HIS A 93 -1.59 3.07 5.92
CA HIS A 93 -1.16 2.07 4.94
C HIS A 93 -0.62 2.66 3.63
N ASN A 94 -0.28 3.93 3.63
CA ASN A 94 0.17 4.68 2.48
C ASN A 94 -0.93 4.91 1.41
N ILE A 95 -1.12 6.15 1.03
CA ILE A 95 -2.01 6.52 -0.07
C ILE A 95 -1.14 6.93 -1.26
N THR A 96 -1.20 6.16 -2.34
CA THR A 96 -0.49 6.48 -3.57
C THR A 96 -0.85 7.89 -4.05
N PRO A 97 0.13 8.74 -4.39
CA PRO A 97 -0.13 10.06 -4.93
C PRO A 97 -1.05 10.00 -6.16
N PRO A 98 -2.08 10.87 -6.24
CA PRO A 98 -3.10 10.81 -7.30
C PRO A 98 -2.54 10.96 -8.71
N GLU A 99 -1.41 11.64 -8.87
CA GLU A 99 -0.75 11.87 -10.15
C GLU A 99 -0.39 10.60 -10.90
N TYR A 100 -0.12 9.49 -10.20
CA TYR A 100 0.14 8.20 -10.86
C TYR A 100 -1.08 7.68 -11.64
N PHE A 101 -2.29 8.07 -11.24
CA PHE A 101 -3.53 7.58 -11.83
C PHE A 101 -4.12 8.53 -12.87
N VAL A 102 -3.54 9.71 -13.05
CA VAL A 102 -3.98 10.69 -14.07
C VAL A 102 -3.98 10.01 -15.44
N ASP A 103 -5.03 10.24 -16.22
CA ASP A 103 -5.29 9.62 -17.53
C ASP A 103 -5.47 8.10 -17.54
N VAL A 104 -5.33 7.42 -16.40
CA VAL A 104 -5.48 5.97 -16.30
C VAL A 104 -6.77 5.60 -15.55
N HIS A 105 -7.00 6.17 -14.38
CA HIS A 105 -8.13 5.80 -13.52
C HIS A 105 -8.71 7.01 -12.75
N PRO A 106 -9.62 7.78 -13.35
CA PRO A 106 -10.14 9.04 -12.77
C PRO A 106 -10.71 8.91 -11.36
N LEU A 107 -11.43 7.81 -11.08
CA LEU A 107 -11.98 7.58 -9.74
C LEU A 107 -10.87 7.42 -8.68
N LEU A 108 -9.78 6.69 -8.99
CA LEU A 108 -8.66 6.56 -8.05
C LEU A 108 -7.91 7.87 -7.84
N VAL A 109 -7.79 8.70 -8.86
CA VAL A 109 -7.24 10.05 -8.67
C VAL A 109 -8.04 10.79 -7.62
N GLN A 110 -9.37 10.81 -7.75
CA GLN A 110 -10.27 11.47 -6.79
C GLN A 110 -10.14 10.85 -5.39
N LEU A 111 -10.22 9.53 -5.28
CA LEU A 111 -10.17 8.84 -3.99
C LEU A 111 -8.82 9.01 -3.27
N CYS A 112 -7.70 8.92 -4.00
CA CYS A 112 -6.37 9.14 -3.43
C CYS A 112 -6.18 10.60 -3.00
N TYR A 113 -6.63 11.55 -3.84
CA TYR A 113 -6.57 12.97 -3.52
C TYR A 113 -7.38 13.29 -2.24
N LEU A 114 -8.65 12.87 -2.19
CA LEU A 114 -9.50 13.03 -1.01
C LEU A 114 -8.90 12.37 0.23
N GLY A 115 -8.42 11.14 0.10
CA GLY A 115 -7.80 10.42 1.21
C GLY A 115 -6.58 11.13 1.78
N ARG A 116 -5.70 11.68 0.94
CA ARG A 116 -4.54 12.46 1.41
C ARG A 116 -4.95 13.75 2.12
N ARG A 117 -6.00 14.43 1.69
CA ARG A 117 -6.55 15.58 2.37
C ARG A 117 -7.21 15.21 3.70
N GLU A 118 -8.03 14.17 3.72
CA GLU A 118 -8.66 13.67 4.95
C GLU A 118 -7.61 13.24 5.98
N LEU A 119 -6.50 12.62 5.54
CA LEU A 119 -5.39 12.26 6.42
C LEU A 119 -4.86 13.47 7.19
N GLY A 120 -4.68 14.61 6.53
CA GLY A 120 -4.22 15.86 7.17
C GLY A 120 -5.15 16.35 8.28
N LEU A 121 -6.45 16.13 8.15
CA LEU A 121 -7.45 16.51 9.18
C LEU A 121 -7.36 15.61 10.42
N TYR A 122 -7.00 14.34 10.25
CA TYR A 122 -6.82 13.40 11.35
C TYR A 122 -5.69 13.78 12.33
N ARG A 123 -4.78 14.65 11.93
CA ARG A 123 -3.70 15.17 12.79
C ARG A 123 -4.21 15.70 14.13
N GLU A 124 -5.34 16.37 14.14
CA GLU A 124 -5.92 16.95 15.36
C GLU A 124 -6.75 15.93 16.14
N ARG A 125 -7.16 14.84 15.47
CA ARG A 125 -8.04 13.83 16.02
C ARG A 125 -7.31 12.66 16.69
N CYS A 126 -6.14 12.28 16.18
CA CYS A 126 -5.44 11.08 16.64
C CYS A 126 -4.67 11.28 17.95
N ASP A 127 -4.79 10.32 18.85
CA ASP A 127 -3.91 10.19 20.02
C ASP A 127 -2.54 9.63 19.59
N LEU A 128 -2.51 8.75 18.59
CA LEU A 128 -1.31 8.12 18.04
C LEU A 128 -1.51 7.81 16.56
N ALA A 129 -0.50 8.03 15.73
CA ALA A 129 -0.50 7.66 14.32
C ALA A 129 0.69 6.73 14.01
N LEU A 130 0.39 5.57 13.43
CA LEU A 130 1.36 4.52 13.13
C LEU A 130 1.49 4.37 11.62
N GLY A 131 2.71 4.20 11.14
CA GLY A 131 2.95 3.82 9.75
C GLY A 131 3.43 2.38 9.66
N ASP A 132 3.14 1.69 8.56
CA ASP A 132 3.59 0.31 8.28
C ASP A 132 5.11 0.25 8.08
N SER A 133 5.73 1.39 7.83
CA SER A 133 7.16 1.55 7.59
C SER A 133 7.66 2.89 8.14
N GLU A 134 8.98 3.01 8.25
CA GLU A 134 9.60 4.29 8.62
C GLU A 134 9.29 5.40 7.60
N PHE A 135 9.15 5.07 6.32
CA PHE A 135 8.72 6.00 5.29
C PHE A 135 7.32 6.56 5.60
N ASN A 136 6.35 5.69 5.89
CA ASN A 136 5.00 6.10 6.25
C ASN A 136 4.96 6.92 7.55
N ARG A 137 5.75 6.53 8.55
CA ARG A 137 5.88 7.29 9.79
C ARG A 137 6.42 8.70 9.55
N GLN A 138 7.44 8.84 8.70
CA GLN A 138 7.99 10.15 8.33
C GLN A 138 6.97 11.00 7.56
N GLU A 139 6.16 10.40 6.70
CA GLU A 139 5.08 11.12 6.02
C GLU A 139 4.07 11.68 7.04
N LEU A 140 3.69 10.89 8.05
CA LEU A 140 2.84 11.36 9.16
C LEU A 140 3.48 12.51 9.96
N GLU A 141 4.79 12.44 10.24
CA GLU A 141 5.52 13.53 10.90
C GLU A 141 5.50 14.81 10.06
N HIS A 142 5.76 14.71 8.75
CA HIS A 142 5.72 15.86 7.85
C HIS A 142 4.33 16.50 7.77
N LEU A 143 3.26 15.68 7.89
CA LEU A 143 1.89 16.17 8.00
C LEU A 143 1.58 16.79 9.38
N GLY A 144 2.52 16.73 10.33
CA GLY A 144 2.40 17.36 11.65
C GLY A 144 1.62 16.51 12.65
N PHE A 145 1.53 15.19 12.48
CA PHE A 145 1.02 14.30 13.54
C PHE A 145 1.96 14.35 14.75
N PRO A 146 1.46 14.67 15.94
CA PRO A 146 2.32 14.96 17.09
C PRO A 146 2.89 13.73 17.77
N GLU A 147 2.25 12.56 17.62
CA GLU A 147 2.68 11.30 18.18
C GLU A 147 2.65 10.25 17.05
N THR A 148 3.83 9.76 16.67
CA THR A 148 3.97 8.78 15.60
C THR A 148 4.77 7.55 16.05
N GLY A 149 4.63 6.45 15.32
CA GLY A 149 5.38 5.23 15.52
C GLY A 149 5.37 4.34 14.27
N VAL A 150 6.13 3.28 14.30
CA VAL A 150 6.09 2.23 13.26
C VAL A 150 5.44 0.99 13.85
N LEU A 151 4.34 0.54 13.25
CA LEU A 151 3.78 -0.79 13.46
C LEU A 151 4.26 -1.64 12.29
N PRO A 152 5.30 -2.46 12.47
CA PRO A 152 5.92 -3.15 11.34
C PRO A 152 4.97 -4.20 10.77
N VAL A 153 4.86 -4.25 9.45
CA VAL A 153 4.18 -5.36 8.78
C VAL A 153 4.95 -6.65 9.06
N VAL A 154 4.29 -7.64 9.63
CA VAL A 154 4.84 -8.99 9.76
C VAL A 154 4.33 -9.82 8.59
N PRO A 155 5.18 -10.21 7.65
CA PRO A 155 4.75 -11.02 6.53
C PRO A 155 4.22 -12.38 7.00
N ASP A 156 3.03 -12.74 6.54
CA ASP A 156 2.48 -14.08 6.72
C ASP A 156 2.65 -14.86 5.40
N PHE A 157 3.55 -15.83 5.42
CA PHE A 157 3.84 -16.67 4.25
C PHE A 157 2.99 -17.96 4.21
N SER A 158 1.98 -18.08 5.07
CA SER A 158 1.12 -19.29 5.12
C SER A 158 0.46 -19.60 3.78
N HIS A 159 0.15 -18.56 3.00
CA HIS A 159 -0.44 -18.70 1.66
C HIS A 159 0.56 -19.26 0.61
N LEU A 160 1.87 -19.21 0.89
CA LEU A 160 2.93 -19.79 0.06
C LEU A 160 3.38 -21.18 0.54
N SER A 161 2.78 -21.72 1.61
CA SER A 161 3.19 -23.00 2.19
C SER A 161 2.47 -24.21 1.55
N GLY A 162 1.55 -23.99 0.62
CA GLY A 162 0.84 -25.02 -0.11
C GLY A 162 1.70 -25.69 -1.19
N PRO A 163 1.28 -26.88 -1.70
CA PRO A 163 1.97 -27.49 -2.83
C PRO A 163 1.80 -26.64 -4.10
N PRO A 164 2.85 -26.51 -4.93
CA PRO A 164 2.76 -25.74 -6.16
C PRO A 164 1.81 -26.38 -7.18
N ASN A 165 1.08 -25.53 -7.93
CA ASN A 165 0.28 -25.93 -9.06
C ASN A 165 0.93 -25.48 -10.37
N TYR A 166 1.55 -26.41 -11.07
CA TYR A 166 2.24 -26.13 -12.34
C TYR A 166 1.34 -26.18 -13.59
N MET A 167 0.02 -26.23 -13.47
CA MET A 167 -0.88 -26.34 -14.63
C MET A 167 -0.58 -25.30 -15.71
N HIS A 168 -0.31 -24.07 -15.32
CA HIS A 168 0.06 -22.97 -16.22
C HIS A 168 1.55 -22.64 -16.17
N ALA A 169 2.15 -22.62 -14.98
CA ALA A 169 3.56 -22.32 -14.77
C ALA A 169 4.48 -23.34 -15.46
N GLY A 170 4.07 -24.60 -15.56
CA GLY A 170 4.82 -25.66 -16.24
C GLY A 170 5.12 -25.39 -17.73
N ASN A 171 4.36 -24.50 -18.38
CA ASN A 171 4.69 -24.06 -19.75
C ASN A 171 5.97 -23.19 -19.81
N PHE A 172 6.46 -22.71 -18.67
CA PHE A 172 7.62 -21.86 -18.52
C PHE A 172 8.75 -22.55 -17.74
N ASP A 173 8.55 -23.80 -17.32
CA ASP A 173 9.55 -24.61 -16.62
C ASP A 173 10.44 -25.35 -17.65
N ASP A 174 11.38 -24.60 -18.23
CA ASP A 174 12.37 -25.07 -19.18
C ASP A 174 13.71 -24.34 -18.96
N ASP A 175 14.68 -24.46 -19.89
CA ASP A 175 15.99 -23.82 -19.79
C ASP A 175 15.98 -22.30 -20.09
N ALA A 176 14.83 -21.65 -20.29
CA ALA A 176 14.78 -20.21 -20.51
C ALA A 176 14.72 -19.46 -19.16
N VAL A 177 15.37 -18.30 -19.09
CA VAL A 177 15.38 -17.45 -17.91
C VAL A 177 14.02 -16.78 -17.72
N ASN A 178 13.43 -16.96 -16.55
CA ASN A 178 12.15 -16.36 -16.15
C ASN A 178 12.37 -15.17 -15.21
N LEU A 179 12.11 -13.96 -15.69
CA LEU A 179 12.05 -12.76 -14.86
C LEU A 179 10.62 -12.58 -14.35
N LEU A 180 10.45 -12.41 -13.05
CA LEU A 180 9.14 -12.37 -12.41
C LEU A 180 8.86 -10.99 -11.81
N PHE A 181 7.62 -10.53 -11.98
CA PHE A 181 7.00 -9.47 -11.19
C PHE A 181 5.70 -10.01 -10.59
N VAL A 182 5.47 -9.75 -9.32
CA VAL A 182 4.20 -10.06 -8.63
C VAL A 182 3.61 -8.77 -8.06
N GLY A 183 2.33 -8.53 -8.34
CA GLY A 183 1.59 -7.39 -7.83
C GLY A 183 0.51 -6.90 -8.79
N ARG A 184 -0.36 -6.01 -8.29
CA ARG A 184 -1.39 -5.38 -9.13
C ARG A 184 -0.74 -4.60 -10.28
N THR A 185 -1.36 -4.66 -11.46
CA THR A 185 -0.93 -3.88 -12.62
C THR A 185 -1.42 -2.44 -12.50
N ILE A 186 -0.66 -1.61 -11.76
CA ILE A 186 -0.99 -0.20 -11.46
C ILE A 186 0.21 0.71 -11.75
N PRO A 187 0.00 1.97 -12.13
CA PRO A 187 1.06 2.85 -12.64
C PRO A 187 2.23 3.14 -11.69
N ASN A 188 1.99 3.24 -10.37
CA ASN A 188 3.06 3.45 -9.39
C ASN A 188 4.07 2.29 -9.31
N LYS A 189 3.70 1.11 -9.83
CA LYS A 189 4.58 -0.07 -9.93
C LYS A 189 5.55 0.01 -11.11
N ARG A 190 5.34 0.93 -12.04
CA ARG A 190 6.24 1.21 -13.18
C ARG A 190 6.57 -0.02 -14.02
N LEU A 191 5.53 -0.79 -14.40
CA LEU A 191 5.71 -2.01 -15.19
C LEU A 191 6.39 -1.73 -16.55
N GLU A 192 6.23 -0.53 -17.08
CA GLU A 192 6.91 -0.09 -18.28
C GLU A 192 8.44 -0.10 -18.13
N ASP A 193 8.97 0.19 -16.94
CA ASP A 193 10.42 0.13 -16.68
C ASP A 193 10.89 -1.33 -16.62
N VAL A 194 10.11 -2.21 -15.97
CA VAL A 194 10.38 -3.66 -15.95
C VAL A 194 10.40 -4.24 -17.38
N ILE A 195 9.46 -3.82 -18.25
CA ILE A 195 9.42 -4.23 -19.66
C ILE A 195 10.69 -3.75 -20.40
N ARG A 196 11.15 -2.51 -20.17
CA ARG A 196 12.38 -1.98 -20.78
C ARG A 196 13.63 -2.71 -20.30
N TRP A 197 13.71 -3.05 -19.00
CA TRP A 197 14.80 -3.84 -18.43
C TRP A 197 14.87 -5.23 -19.06
N PHE A 198 13.72 -5.91 -19.12
CA PHE A 198 13.60 -7.21 -19.77
C PHE A 198 13.98 -7.15 -21.26
N TYR A 199 13.46 -6.14 -22.02
CA TYR A 199 13.79 -5.99 -23.42
C TYR A 199 15.30 -5.83 -23.65
N ALA A 200 15.97 -5.01 -22.81
CA ALA A 200 17.42 -4.84 -22.86
C ALA A 200 18.14 -6.17 -22.57
N TYR A 201 17.71 -6.90 -21.50
CA TYR A 201 18.29 -8.18 -21.16
C TYR A 201 18.12 -9.21 -22.29
N LYS A 202 16.90 -9.38 -22.82
CA LYS A 202 16.61 -10.29 -23.90
C LYS A 202 17.40 -9.96 -25.18
N ARG A 203 17.54 -8.69 -25.48
CA ARG A 203 18.19 -8.20 -26.71
C ARG A 203 19.72 -8.37 -26.70
N TRP A 204 20.36 -8.10 -25.56
CA TRP A 204 21.82 -7.98 -25.51
C TRP A 204 22.54 -9.07 -24.71
N PHE A 205 21.82 -9.80 -23.85
CA PHE A 205 22.41 -10.81 -22.97
C PHE A 205 21.85 -12.20 -23.24
N ASN A 206 20.54 -12.42 -23.04
CA ASN A 206 19.94 -13.75 -23.17
C ASN A 206 18.63 -13.75 -23.98
N PRO A 207 18.68 -14.16 -25.28
CA PRO A 207 17.47 -14.24 -26.10
C PRO A 207 16.48 -15.32 -25.63
N ARG A 208 16.93 -16.30 -24.84
CA ARG A 208 16.08 -17.33 -24.22
C ARG A 208 15.64 -16.89 -22.83
N SER A 209 14.86 -15.81 -22.78
CA SER A 209 14.32 -15.25 -21.54
C SER A 209 12.88 -14.81 -21.70
N ARG A 210 12.13 -14.77 -20.61
CA ARG A 210 10.72 -14.36 -20.51
C ARG A 210 10.50 -13.39 -19.37
N LEU A 211 9.44 -12.60 -19.50
CA LEU A 211 8.97 -11.73 -18.42
C LEU A 211 7.55 -12.14 -18.04
N LEU A 212 7.36 -12.51 -16.79
CA LEU A 212 6.10 -12.99 -16.23
C LEU A 212 5.55 -11.95 -15.26
N PHE A 213 4.38 -11.38 -15.61
CA PHE A 213 3.62 -10.48 -14.74
C PHE A 213 2.45 -11.24 -14.12
N VAL A 214 2.53 -11.46 -12.80
CA VAL A 214 1.48 -12.11 -12.00
C VAL A 214 0.77 -11.09 -11.14
N GLY A 215 -0.56 -11.02 -11.25
CA GLY A 215 -1.39 -10.16 -10.41
C GLY A 215 -2.59 -9.54 -11.12
N ALA A 216 -3.50 -8.98 -10.33
CA ALA A 216 -4.76 -8.45 -10.82
C ALA A 216 -4.58 -7.25 -11.76
N GLN A 217 -5.34 -7.26 -12.84
CA GLN A 217 -5.33 -6.24 -13.91
C GLN A 217 -6.66 -5.46 -13.97
N SER A 218 -7.69 -5.98 -13.33
CA SER A 218 -9.05 -5.42 -13.37
C SER A 218 -9.08 -3.97 -12.87
N GLY A 219 -9.83 -3.12 -13.58
CA GLY A 219 -9.94 -1.69 -13.32
C GLY A 219 -8.80 -0.84 -13.90
N PHE A 220 -7.79 -1.46 -14.54
CA PHE A 220 -6.64 -0.78 -15.13
C PHE A 220 -6.47 -1.09 -16.63
N GLU A 221 -7.57 -1.32 -17.34
CA GLU A 221 -7.58 -1.71 -18.75
C GLU A 221 -6.84 -0.68 -19.63
N ARG A 222 -6.94 0.62 -19.27
CA ARG A 222 -6.24 1.69 -20.00
C ARG A 222 -4.71 1.60 -19.78
N TYR A 223 -4.25 1.33 -18.57
CA TYR A 223 -2.83 1.13 -18.30
C TYR A 223 -2.32 -0.14 -18.99
N MET A 224 -3.10 -1.22 -18.95
CA MET A 224 -2.78 -2.44 -19.72
C MET A 224 -2.65 -2.17 -21.22
N ALA A 225 -3.53 -1.35 -21.80
CA ALA A 225 -3.44 -0.97 -23.20
C ALA A 225 -2.13 -0.22 -23.50
N LEU A 226 -1.70 0.70 -22.63
CA LEU A 226 -0.42 1.41 -22.76
C LEU A 226 0.80 0.46 -22.66
N LEU A 227 0.75 -0.52 -21.74
CA LEU A 227 1.82 -1.51 -21.63
C LEU A 227 1.91 -2.40 -22.87
N ASN A 228 0.77 -2.87 -23.38
CA ASN A 228 0.72 -3.65 -24.62
C ASN A 228 1.20 -2.85 -25.84
N GLN A 229 0.85 -1.56 -25.89
CA GLN A 229 1.38 -0.66 -26.92
C GLN A 229 2.91 -0.55 -26.83
N LEU A 230 3.46 -0.32 -25.63
CA LEU A 230 4.90 -0.28 -25.41
C LEU A 230 5.58 -1.59 -25.87
N VAL A 231 5.06 -2.75 -25.46
CA VAL A 231 5.57 -4.07 -25.87
C VAL A 231 5.64 -4.17 -27.39
N SER A 232 4.57 -3.74 -28.09
CA SER A 232 4.51 -3.74 -29.56
C SER A 232 5.50 -2.77 -30.20
N GLU A 233 5.58 -1.53 -29.69
CA GLU A 233 6.44 -0.47 -30.22
C GLU A 233 7.94 -0.82 -30.13
N ILE A 234 8.38 -1.40 -29.02
CA ILE A 234 9.78 -1.81 -28.88
C ILE A 234 10.06 -3.20 -29.47
N GLY A 235 9.01 -3.91 -29.91
CA GLY A 235 9.14 -5.26 -30.46
C GLY A 235 9.55 -6.31 -29.42
N ALA A 236 9.17 -6.13 -28.15
CA ALA A 236 9.44 -7.12 -27.11
C ALA A 236 8.59 -8.39 -27.34
N THR A 237 9.23 -9.55 -27.27
CA THR A 237 8.56 -10.87 -27.31
C THR A 237 8.65 -11.53 -25.94
N ASP A 238 7.80 -12.52 -25.68
CA ASP A 238 7.81 -13.31 -24.45
C ASP A 238 7.56 -12.49 -23.17
N VAL A 239 6.70 -11.48 -23.28
CA VAL A 239 6.12 -10.73 -22.16
C VAL A 239 4.72 -11.31 -21.88
N HIS A 240 4.51 -11.87 -20.71
CA HIS A 240 3.30 -12.60 -20.34
C HIS A 240 2.58 -11.91 -19.19
N PHE A 241 1.36 -11.43 -19.43
CA PHE A 241 0.47 -10.88 -18.41
C PHE A 241 -0.50 -11.97 -17.97
N LEU A 242 -0.22 -12.61 -16.84
CA LEU A 242 -0.88 -13.85 -16.40
C LEU A 242 -2.17 -13.59 -15.60
N GLY A 243 -2.38 -12.35 -15.15
CA GLY A 243 -3.56 -11.99 -14.36
C GLY A 243 -3.49 -12.48 -12.92
N HIS A 244 -4.66 -12.53 -12.28
CA HIS A 244 -4.79 -13.07 -10.93
C HIS A 244 -4.68 -14.61 -10.95
N VAL A 245 -3.88 -15.16 -10.06
CA VAL A 245 -3.61 -16.60 -9.93
C VAL A 245 -3.99 -17.09 -8.53
N THR A 246 -4.14 -18.41 -8.35
CA THR A 246 -4.31 -18.99 -7.01
C THR A 246 -3.00 -18.99 -6.22
N ASN A 247 -3.06 -19.23 -4.92
CA ASN A 247 -1.86 -19.30 -4.08
C ASN A 247 -0.91 -20.42 -4.53
N GLU A 248 -1.47 -21.57 -4.90
CA GLU A 248 -0.70 -22.75 -5.37
C GLU A 248 -0.03 -22.46 -6.73
N GLU A 249 -0.67 -21.70 -7.60
CA GLU A 249 -0.07 -21.23 -8.87
C GLU A 249 0.99 -20.17 -8.60
N LEU A 250 0.77 -19.25 -7.62
CA LEU A 250 1.75 -18.24 -7.24
C LEU A 250 3.04 -18.88 -6.73
N VAL A 251 2.94 -19.93 -5.89
CA VAL A 251 4.09 -20.73 -5.45
C VAL A 251 4.85 -21.25 -6.65
N ALA A 252 4.15 -21.87 -7.63
CA ALA A 252 4.81 -22.42 -8.83
C ALA A 252 5.52 -21.34 -9.67
N TYR A 253 4.94 -20.11 -9.78
CA TYR A 253 5.61 -19.01 -10.47
C TYR A 253 6.85 -18.50 -9.74
N TYR A 254 6.85 -18.47 -8.42
CA TYR A 254 8.05 -18.15 -7.65
C TYR A 254 9.13 -19.24 -7.82
N GLU A 255 8.75 -20.53 -7.80
CA GLU A 255 9.71 -21.63 -7.92
C GLU A 255 10.43 -21.70 -9.28
N ILE A 256 9.77 -21.27 -10.38
CA ILE A 256 10.39 -21.23 -11.72
C ILE A 256 11.10 -19.90 -12.02
N ALA A 257 11.06 -18.92 -11.11
CA ALA A 257 11.64 -17.60 -11.32
C ALA A 257 13.14 -17.57 -11.05
N ASP A 258 13.91 -16.97 -11.95
CA ASP A 258 15.34 -16.75 -11.78
C ASP A 258 15.67 -15.44 -11.07
N VAL A 259 14.88 -14.37 -11.35
CA VAL A 259 15.05 -13.04 -10.75
C VAL A 259 13.69 -12.37 -10.61
N PHE A 260 13.45 -11.80 -9.44
CA PHE A 260 12.29 -10.94 -9.17
C PHE A 260 12.65 -9.48 -9.41
N LEU A 261 11.81 -8.76 -10.16
CA LEU A 261 12.03 -7.36 -10.52
C LEU A 261 10.97 -6.44 -9.91
N CYS A 262 11.41 -5.38 -9.23
CA CYS A 262 10.53 -4.36 -8.67
C CYS A 262 11.01 -2.95 -9.09
N ALA A 263 10.27 -2.29 -9.99
CA ALA A 263 10.56 -0.93 -10.44
C ALA A 263 9.67 0.13 -9.76
N SER A 264 8.93 -0.24 -8.72
CA SER A 264 7.95 0.61 -8.03
C SER A 264 8.56 1.94 -7.59
N GLU A 265 7.83 3.03 -7.83
CA GLU A 265 8.20 4.38 -7.37
C GLU A 265 7.45 4.78 -6.11
N HIS A 266 6.39 4.06 -5.77
CA HIS A 266 5.63 4.35 -4.56
C HIS A 266 5.06 3.06 -3.93
N GLU A 267 5.50 2.78 -2.71
CA GLU A 267 5.10 1.63 -1.89
C GLU A 267 5.00 2.04 -0.42
N GLY A 268 4.04 1.44 0.29
CA GLY A 268 3.97 1.52 1.75
C GLY A 268 4.87 0.49 2.44
N PHE A 269 4.97 -0.72 1.85
CA PHE A 269 5.86 -1.81 2.29
C PHE A 269 6.38 -2.63 1.10
N CYS A 270 5.54 -3.14 0.22
CA CYS A 270 5.85 -4.05 -0.89
C CYS A 270 6.06 -5.51 -0.47
N VAL A 271 4.99 -6.16 0.00
CA VAL A 271 4.98 -7.58 0.42
C VAL A 271 5.63 -8.54 -0.60
N PRO A 272 5.43 -8.43 -1.94
CA PRO A 272 6.04 -9.34 -2.90
C PRO A 272 7.58 -9.41 -2.87
N ILE A 273 8.27 -8.39 -2.36
CA ILE A 273 9.73 -8.44 -2.18
C ILE A 273 10.10 -9.49 -1.12
N VAL A 274 9.42 -9.47 0.02
CA VAL A 274 9.70 -10.43 1.10
C VAL A 274 9.16 -11.82 0.80
N GLU A 275 8.11 -11.94 -0.03
CA GLU A 275 7.66 -13.21 -0.59
C GLU A 275 8.74 -13.82 -1.50
N ALA A 276 9.33 -13.02 -2.40
CA ALA A 276 10.44 -13.46 -3.25
C ALA A 276 11.66 -13.88 -2.42
N PHE A 277 11.98 -13.17 -1.32
CA PHE A 277 13.01 -13.58 -0.37
C PHE A 277 12.69 -14.94 0.24
N HIS A 278 11.47 -15.14 0.74
CA HIS A 278 11.01 -16.39 1.34
C HIS A 278 11.08 -17.56 0.36
N MET A 279 10.80 -17.32 -0.90
CA MET A 279 10.86 -18.31 -1.98
C MET A 279 12.27 -18.49 -2.57
N GLY A 280 13.27 -17.78 -2.02
CA GLY A 280 14.67 -17.89 -2.45
C GLY A 280 14.96 -17.27 -3.82
N VAL A 281 14.08 -16.42 -4.33
CA VAL A 281 14.25 -15.75 -5.63
C VAL A 281 15.08 -14.48 -5.45
N PRO A 282 16.20 -14.31 -6.16
CA PRO A 282 17.00 -13.08 -6.13
C PRO A 282 16.19 -11.87 -6.54
N VAL A 283 16.23 -10.80 -5.75
CA VAL A 283 15.45 -9.57 -5.97
C VAL A 283 16.34 -8.43 -6.44
N ILE A 284 15.91 -7.75 -7.53
CA ILE A 284 16.38 -6.42 -7.91
C ILE A 284 15.22 -5.45 -7.69
N ALA A 285 15.42 -4.42 -6.85
CA ALA A 285 14.38 -3.45 -6.56
C ALA A 285 14.90 -2.01 -6.67
N PHE A 286 14.04 -1.10 -7.16
CA PHE A 286 14.33 0.33 -7.23
C PHE A 286 14.16 0.99 -5.85
N ALA A 287 15.14 1.79 -5.46
CA ALA A 287 15.19 2.48 -4.17
C ALA A 287 14.21 3.66 -4.11
N ALA A 288 12.93 3.38 -3.87
CA ALA A 288 11.92 4.41 -3.69
C ALA A 288 11.06 4.13 -2.45
N THR A 289 10.66 5.19 -1.78
CA THR A 289 9.72 5.19 -0.64
C THR A 289 10.05 4.11 0.41
N ALA A 290 9.18 3.14 0.68
CA ALA A 290 9.41 2.10 1.68
C ALA A 290 10.30 0.94 1.20
N VAL A 291 10.58 0.82 -0.12
CA VAL A 291 11.33 -0.31 -0.69
C VAL A 291 12.68 -0.56 0.00
N PRO A 292 13.54 0.46 0.27
CA PRO A 292 14.81 0.23 0.97
C PRO A 292 14.62 -0.36 2.38
N ALA A 293 13.60 0.08 3.11
CA ALA A 293 13.28 -0.42 4.45
C ALA A 293 12.77 -1.87 4.39
N THR A 294 11.91 -2.19 3.42
CA THR A 294 11.42 -3.56 3.19
C THR A 294 12.53 -4.51 2.80
N MET A 295 13.42 -4.09 1.91
CA MET A 295 14.62 -4.86 1.53
C MET A 295 15.53 -5.14 2.72
N ASN A 296 15.60 -4.23 3.68
CA ASN A 296 16.32 -4.36 4.95
C ASN A 296 17.74 -4.92 4.79
N GLY A 297 18.43 -4.53 3.72
CA GLY A 297 19.78 -5.00 3.36
C GLY A 297 19.83 -6.35 2.64
N GLY A 298 18.70 -6.96 2.29
CA GLY A 298 18.61 -8.14 1.43
C GLY A 298 18.49 -7.78 -0.05
N GLY A 299 18.86 -8.69 -0.94
CA GLY A 299 18.73 -8.51 -2.37
C GLY A 299 19.63 -7.41 -2.97
N VAL A 300 19.24 -6.87 -4.11
CA VAL A 300 19.98 -5.81 -4.82
C VAL A 300 19.10 -4.57 -4.96
N LEU A 301 19.54 -3.47 -4.36
CA LEU A 301 18.85 -2.18 -4.42
C LEU A 301 19.52 -1.28 -5.46
N ILE A 302 18.76 -0.80 -6.45
CA ILE A 302 19.24 0.10 -7.50
C ILE A 302 18.68 1.51 -7.29
N THR A 303 19.47 2.53 -7.63
CA THR A 303 19.10 3.96 -7.55
C THR A 303 18.84 4.59 -8.89
N GLU A 304 19.15 3.89 -9.98
CA GLU A 304 18.95 4.32 -11.35
C GLU A 304 18.23 3.22 -12.14
N LYS A 305 17.39 3.62 -13.07
CA LYS A 305 16.56 2.72 -13.89
C LYS A 305 17.09 2.54 -15.32
N ASP A 306 18.39 2.77 -15.56
CA ASP A 306 18.97 2.56 -16.87
C ASP A 306 18.78 1.11 -17.34
N PRO A 307 18.10 0.86 -18.48
CA PRO A 307 17.76 -0.50 -18.89
C PRO A 307 18.98 -1.38 -19.19
N VAL A 308 20.08 -0.79 -19.65
CA VAL A 308 21.30 -1.54 -19.99
C VAL A 308 22.04 -1.97 -18.73
N HIS A 309 22.14 -1.07 -17.76
CA HIS A 309 22.78 -1.37 -16.47
C HIS A 309 22.01 -2.44 -15.70
N VAL A 310 20.66 -2.32 -15.67
CA VAL A 310 19.83 -3.33 -14.99
C VAL A 310 19.88 -4.67 -15.72
N ALA A 311 19.88 -4.68 -17.04
CA ALA A 311 20.03 -5.90 -17.84
C ALA A 311 21.37 -6.61 -17.58
N ALA A 312 22.49 -5.85 -17.48
CA ALA A 312 23.78 -6.40 -17.14
C ALA A 312 23.78 -6.99 -15.71
N LEU A 313 23.09 -6.36 -14.77
CA LEU A 313 22.95 -6.87 -13.41
C LEU A 313 22.13 -8.17 -13.36
N ILE A 314 21.03 -8.24 -14.14
CA ILE A 314 20.26 -9.48 -14.30
C ILE A 314 21.16 -10.60 -14.82
N ASP A 315 21.96 -10.33 -15.86
CA ASP A 315 22.87 -11.32 -16.44
C ASP A 315 23.88 -11.84 -15.42
N GLN A 316 24.48 -10.94 -14.63
CA GLN A 316 25.39 -11.33 -13.56
C GLN A 316 24.72 -12.24 -12.51
N ILE A 317 23.49 -11.93 -12.09
CA ILE A 317 22.77 -12.74 -11.11
C ILE A 317 22.44 -14.12 -11.68
N VAL A 318 22.05 -14.18 -12.95
CA VAL A 318 21.69 -15.45 -13.61
C VAL A 318 22.92 -16.33 -13.86
N THR A 319 24.08 -15.75 -14.21
CA THR A 319 25.28 -16.49 -14.64
C THR A 319 26.29 -16.74 -13.54
N ASP A 320 26.37 -15.92 -12.49
CA ASP A 320 27.30 -16.06 -11.37
C ASP A 320 26.60 -16.68 -10.15
N THR A 321 26.77 -17.99 -9.98
CA THR A 321 26.20 -18.73 -8.84
C THR A 321 26.69 -18.20 -7.49
N SER A 322 27.96 -17.77 -7.39
CA SER A 322 28.52 -17.21 -6.16
C SER A 322 27.86 -15.87 -5.79
N LEU A 323 27.53 -15.05 -6.78
CA LEU A 323 26.76 -13.82 -6.55
C LEU A 323 25.33 -14.16 -6.08
N ARG A 324 24.68 -15.11 -6.75
CA ARG A 324 23.33 -15.60 -6.38
C ARG A 324 23.30 -16.10 -4.94
N ASP A 325 24.26 -16.91 -4.53
CA ASP A 325 24.37 -17.42 -3.15
C ASP A 325 24.54 -16.28 -2.12
N ARG A 326 25.36 -15.28 -2.42
CA ARG A 326 25.51 -14.10 -1.54
C ARG A 326 24.22 -13.29 -1.44
N ILE A 327 23.49 -13.14 -2.54
CA ILE A 327 22.19 -12.46 -2.53
C ILE A 327 21.20 -13.25 -1.67
N ALA A 328 21.09 -14.57 -1.85
CA ALA A 328 20.23 -15.43 -1.05
C ALA A 328 20.55 -15.30 0.46
N CYS A 329 21.81 -15.40 0.85
CA CYS A 329 22.23 -15.20 2.25
C CYS A 329 21.84 -13.81 2.79
N SER A 330 21.91 -12.76 1.97
CA SER A 330 21.51 -11.42 2.38
C SER A 330 20.00 -11.31 2.58
N GLN A 331 19.21 -11.98 1.74
CA GLN A 331 17.75 -12.06 1.80
C GLN A 331 17.29 -12.85 3.02
N ASP A 332 17.91 -14.00 3.31
CA ASP A 332 17.63 -14.78 4.52
C ASP A 332 17.89 -13.97 5.78
N SER A 333 19.02 -13.26 5.83
CA SER A 333 19.35 -12.37 6.96
C SER A 333 18.36 -11.21 7.09
N ALA A 334 17.80 -10.71 5.98
CA ALA A 334 16.76 -9.67 6.02
C ALA A 334 15.43 -10.23 6.56
N LEU A 335 15.05 -11.45 6.17
CA LEU A 335 13.87 -12.14 6.71
C LEU A 335 14.01 -12.41 8.21
N GLU A 336 15.19 -12.87 8.68
CA GLU A 336 15.46 -13.06 10.10
C GLU A 336 15.29 -11.76 10.89
N ARG A 337 15.80 -10.64 10.37
CA ARG A 337 15.61 -9.31 11.01
C ARG A 337 14.16 -8.87 11.03
N LEU A 338 13.37 -9.15 9.99
CA LEU A 338 11.94 -8.86 9.95
C LEU A 338 11.18 -9.75 10.95
N ALA A 339 11.48 -11.03 11.00
CA ALA A 339 10.84 -11.98 11.92
C ALA A 339 11.20 -11.73 13.39
N ALA A 340 12.33 -11.07 13.67
CA ALA A 340 12.72 -10.69 15.03
C ALA A 340 11.83 -9.59 15.64
N ASN A 341 11.02 -8.91 14.84
CA ASN A 341 10.06 -7.93 15.33
C ASN A 341 8.88 -8.64 16.01
N ASP A 342 8.73 -8.44 17.31
CA ASP A 342 7.55 -8.91 18.04
C ASP A 342 6.37 -7.94 17.80
N PHE A 343 5.59 -8.25 16.77
CA PHE A 343 4.40 -7.48 16.41
C PHE A 343 3.43 -7.35 17.58
N GLY A 344 3.18 -8.45 18.29
CA GLY A 344 2.24 -8.46 19.41
C GLY A 344 2.69 -7.56 20.55
N ALA A 345 3.96 -7.67 20.97
CA ALA A 345 4.53 -6.80 22.00
C ALA A 345 4.57 -5.33 21.55
N THR A 346 4.90 -5.06 20.29
CA THR A 346 4.92 -3.71 19.73
C THR A 346 3.53 -3.08 19.74
N LEU A 347 2.51 -3.79 19.24
CA LEU A 347 1.12 -3.33 19.24
C LEU A 347 0.62 -3.05 20.67
N LEU A 348 0.81 -4.00 21.60
CA LEU A 348 0.38 -3.84 23.00
C LEU A 348 1.11 -2.69 23.68
N GLY A 349 2.39 -2.47 23.38
CA GLY A 349 3.14 -1.31 23.87
C GLY A 349 2.53 0.02 23.40
N PHE A 350 2.06 0.11 22.15
CA PHE A 350 1.35 1.28 21.65
C PHE A 350 -0.02 1.45 22.32
N VAL A 351 -0.77 0.37 22.53
CA VAL A 351 -2.04 0.41 23.24
C VAL A 351 -1.84 0.94 24.67
N GLU A 352 -0.85 0.40 25.40
CA GLU A 352 -0.52 0.89 26.75
C GLU A 352 -0.10 2.37 26.74
N ARG A 353 0.69 2.79 25.77
CA ARG A 353 1.11 4.20 25.61
C ARG A 353 -0.12 5.10 25.47
N VAL A 354 -1.07 4.73 24.60
CA VAL A 354 -2.31 5.48 24.41
C VAL A 354 -3.12 5.51 25.71
N GLN A 355 -3.25 4.41 26.45
CA GLN A 355 -3.99 4.36 27.70
C GLN A 355 -3.38 5.25 28.80
N ARG A 356 -2.06 5.36 28.87
CA ARG A 356 -1.33 6.14 29.89
C ARG A 356 -1.22 7.63 29.54
N THR A 357 -1.29 8.00 28.28
CA THR A 357 -1.17 9.39 27.84
C THR A 357 -2.48 10.15 28.12
N PRO A 358 -2.45 11.41 28.58
CA PRO A 358 -3.64 12.22 28.70
C PRO A 358 -4.40 12.28 27.37
N ARG A 359 -5.73 12.14 27.46
CA ARG A 359 -6.58 12.21 26.28
C ARG A 359 -6.49 13.59 25.63
N ARG A 360 -6.39 13.61 24.32
CA ARG A 360 -6.46 14.83 23.53
C ARG A 360 -7.89 15.40 23.54
N PRO A 361 -8.03 16.73 23.51
CA PRO A 361 -9.31 17.35 23.26
C PRO A 361 -9.83 16.85 21.90
N HIS A 362 -11.07 16.41 21.88
CA HIS A 362 -11.72 16.06 20.62
C HIS A 362 -12.04 17.35 19.86
N PRO A 363 -11.62 17.49 18.58
CA PRO A 363 -11.98 18.67 17.82
C PRO A 363 -13.51 18.75 17.68
N PRO A 364 -14.12 19.94 17.78
CA PRO A 364 -15.53 20.07 17.50
C PRO A 364 -15.77 19.74 16.02
N VAL A 365 -16.64 18.77 15.78
CA VAL A 365 -17.05 18.42 14.40
C VAL A 365 -18.27 19.29 14.09
N ALA A 366 -18.10 20.30 13.22
CA ALA A 366 -19.22 21.06 12.70
C ALA A 366 -20.09 20.16 11.82
N PHE A 367 -21.39 20.39 11.82
CA PHE A 367 -22.35 19.58 11.04
C PHE A 367 -22.03 19.60 9.54
N ASP A 368 -21.50 20.71 9.04
CA ASP A 368 -21.11 20.95 7.64
C ASP A 368 -19.62 20.65 7.33
N PHE A 369 -18.85 20.15 8.31
CA PHE A 369 -17.42 19.92 8.18
C PHE A 369 -17.03 19.14 6.92
N TRP A 370 -17.71 18.01 6.68
CA TRP A 370 -17.42 17.17 5.51
C TRP A 370 -17.95 17.76 4.19
N ASP A 371 -18.99 18.60 4.26
CA ASP A 371 -19.47 19.30 3.07
C ASP A 371 -18.50 20.39 2.63
N GLN A 372 -17.83 21.09 3.57
CA GLN A 372 -16.79 22.06 3.27
C GLN A 372 -15.57 21.38 2.62
N VAL A 373 -15.10 20.27 3.19
CA VAL A 373 -14.00 19.48 2.58
C VAL A 373 -14.38 19.03 1.18
N LYS A 374 -15.59 18.53 0.98
CA LYS A 374 -16.07 18.05 -0.32
C LYS A 374 -16.14 19.17 -1.37
N LEU A 375 -16.54 20.39 -1.00
CA LEU A 375 -16.57 21.52 -1.93
C LEU A 375 -15.16 21.92 -2.38
N ALA A 376 -14.21 22.04 -1.45
CA ALA A 376 -12.83 22.34 -1.76
C ALA A 376 -12.23 21.28 -2.68
N ASP A 377 -12.52 20.00 -2.42
CA ASP A 377 -12.07 18.88 -3.24
C ASP A 377 -12.66 18.91 -4.66
N GLN A 378 -13.93 19.27 -4.81
CA GLN A 378 -14.57 19.43 -6.13
C GLN A 378 -13.92 20.55 -6.94
N LEU A 379 -13.58 21.68 -6.32
CA LEU A 379 -12.90 22.79 -6.98
C LEU A 379 -11.49 22.39 -7.43
N GLU A 380 -10.75 21.67 -6.60
CA GLU A 380 -9.42 21.18 -6.93
C GLU A 380 -9.48 20.12 -8.05
N GLU A 381 -10.49 19.25 -8.06
CA GLU A 381 -10.74 18.29 -9.13
C GLU A 381 -10.95 19.02 -10.46
N ILE A 382 -11.78 20.09 -10.48
CA ILE A 382 -12.00 20.90 -11.67
C ILE A 382 -10.69 21.56 -12.11
N ARG A 383 -9.89 22.09 -11.18
CA ARG A 383 -8.59 22.70 -11.47
C ARG A 383 -7.65 21.70 -12.15
N MET A 384 -7.59 20.48 -11.64
CA MET A 384 -6.69 19.43 -12.10
C MET A 384 -7.08 18.84 -13.46
N TYR A 385 -8.37 18.54 -13.64
CA TYR A 385 -8.85 17.83 -14.84
C TYR A 385 -9.40 18.72 -15.92
N ARG A 386 -9.82 19.94 -15.58
CA ARG A 386 -10.44 20.90 -16.48
C ARG A 386 -9.92 22.31 -16.22
N PRO A 387 -8.59 22.55 -16.38
CA PRO A 387 -7.98 23.82 -16.03
C PRO A 387 -8.64 25.03 -16.73
N ALA A 388 -9.10 24.87 -17.97
CA ALA A 388 -9.82 25.92 -18.69
C ALA A 388 -11.21 26.20 -18.04
N ALA A 389 -11.90 25.16 -17.58
CA ALA A 389 -13.16 25.33 -16.85
C ALA A 389 -12.93 25.97 -15.48
N TYR A 390 -11.87 25.56 -14.77
CA TYR A 390 -11.47 26.18 -13.51
C TYR A 390 -11.18 27.68 -13.67
N GLN A 391 -10.43 28.07 -14.71
CA GLN A 391 -10.13 29.47 -15.01
C GLN A 391 -11.37 30.29 -15.40
N ALA A 392 -12.41 29.64 -15.91
CA ALA A 392 -13.68 30.26 -16.28
C ALA A 392 -14.66 30.37 -15.10
N LEU A 393 -14.37 29.74 -13.94
CA LEU A 393 -15.20 29.91 -12.73
C LEU A 393 -15.17 31.37 -12.27
N PRO A 394 -16.26 31.87 -11.67
CA PRO A 394 -16.25 33.14 -10.95
C PRO A 394 -15.12 33.13 -9.91
N LYS A 395 -14.45 34.27 -9.74
CA LYS A 395 -13.27 34.36 -8.82
C LYS A 395 -13.62 34.03 -7.37
N ASP A 396 -14.82 34.36 -6.95
CA ASP A 396 -15.43 34.04 -5.66
C ASP A 396 -15.61 32.54 -5.40
N CYS A 397 -15.67 31.72 -6.47
CA CYS A 397 -15.67 30.25 -6.35
C CYS A 397 -14.25 29.65 -6.27
N ALA A 398 -13.24 30.36 -6.82
CA ALA A 398 -11.86 29.89 -6.89
C ALA A 398 -11.03 30.29 -5.66
N GLU A 399 -11.45 31.35 -4.95
CA GLU A 399 -10.73 31.94 -3.80
C GLU A 399 -11.27 31.43 -2.45
N GLY A 400 -11.80 30.22 -2.39
CA GLY A 400 -12.36 29.62 -1.16
C GLY A 400 -11.41 29.54 0.04
N ASP A 401 -10.11 29.69 -0.18
CA ASP A 401 -9.10 29.75 0.91
C ASP A 401 -8.91 31.19 1.46
N GLU A 402 -9.29 32.24 0.71
CA GLU A 402 -9.20 33.62 1.20
C GLU A 402 -10.44 34.07 1.98
N LEU A 403 -11.60 33.40 1.81
CA LEU A 403 -12.82 33.74 2.54
C LEU A 403 -12.76 33.43 4.04
N THR A 404 -11.79 32.63 4.50
CA THR A 404 -11.61 32.35 5.93
C THR A 404 -10.83 33.44 6.67
N GLU A 405 -9.97 34.18 6.00
CA GLU A 405 -9.22 35.29 6.64
C GLU A 405 -10.05 36.58 6.77
N ASP A 406 -10.93 36.86 5.81
CA ASP A 406 -11.77 38.08 5.87
C ASP A 406 -13.00 37.95 6.78
N ALA A 407 -13.48 36.73 7.06
CA ALA A 407 -14.61 36.53 7.99
C ALA A 407 -14.19 36.78 9.48
N GLU A 408 -12.95 36.60 9.85
CA GLU A 408 -12.45 36.98 11.18
C GLU A 408 -12.25 38.49 11.33
N GLY A 409 -12.04 39.21 10.25
CA GLY A 409 -11.87 40.66 10.25
C GLY A 409 -13.19 41.46 10.44
N ALA A 410 -14.33 40.89 10.06
CA ALA A 410 -15.63 41.57 10.11
C ALA A 410 -16.32 41.54 11.50
N HIS A 411 -15.86 40.71 12.43
CA HIS A 411 -16.36 40.66 13.80
C HIS A 411 -15.60 41.53 14.81
N ARG A 412 -14.64 42.35 14.35
CA ARG A 412 -13.86 43.29 15.19
C ARG A 412 -14.01 44.76 14.82
N ARG A 413 -15.18 45.16 14.29
CA ARG A 413 -15.55 46.58 14.18
C ARG A 413 -16.94 46.82 14.74
#